data_fc5164ce742068006d548ffae5dbe24b
#
_entry.id   fc5164ce742068006d548ffae5dbe24b
#
_cell.length_a   1.000
_cell.length_b   1.000
_cell.length_c   1.000
_cell.angle_alpha   90.00
_cell.angle_beta   90.00
_cell.angle_gamma   90.00
#
_symmetry.space_group_name_H-M   'P 1'
#
loop_
_entity.id
_entity.type
_entity.pdbx_description
1 polymer ?
#
loop_
_entity_poly.entity_id
_entity_poly.type
_entity_poly.pdbx_seq_one_letter_code
_entity_poly.pdbx_strand_id
1 'polypeptide(L)'
;LYPLTENFPKPLLKVREKAILDWLIEDIETCKLIEEYIVISNHKYLNHFKEWARDKKYKLTIIDDGTYTNDTRLGAVKDIQYATDSLRLSDDLLIIAGDNLLDFSLTRLIEYAKEKKTSCIMRFYQSDIEKLKKAGVACVDADDLIIDMEEKPKNPKCNWCTPPFYFLLKEDVKLIKKGIEERCGTDAPGSFIAWLSKQVPVHAMLMPGNRYDIGDIISYEEVKREYKGIAR
;
A
#
# COMPACT_ATOMS: atom_id res chain seq x y z
N LEU A 1 -2.52 6.90 -17.04
CA LEU A 1 -3.68 7.79 -16.84
C LEU A 1 -3.51 9.22 -17.37
N TYR A 2 -2.38 9.50 -18.06
CA TYR A 2 -2.23 10.76 -18.78
C TYR A 2 -3.35 10.92 -19.83
N PRO A 3 -3.99 12.11 -20.00
CA PRO A 3 -3.66 13.37 -19.33
C PRO A 3 -4.36 13.61 -17.97
N LEU A 4 -5.25 12.74 -17.51
CA LEU A 4 -6.06 12.93 -16.29
C LEU A 4 -5.21 13.18 -15.04
N THR A 5 -4.03 12.53 -14.97
CA THR A 5 -3.13 12.63 -13.82
C THR A 5 -1.96 13.58 -14.05
N GLU A 6 -1.98 14.36 -15.12
CA GLU A 6 -0.93 15.36 -15.38
C GLU A 6 -0.84 16.40 -14.25
N ASN A 7 -1.98 16.92 -13.84
CA ASN A 7 -2.07 17.94 -12.79
C ASN A 7 -3.01 17.55 -11.64
N PHE A 8 -3.41 16.30 -11.57
CA PHE A 8 -4.32 15.80 -10.54
C PHE A 8 -3.86 14.44 -10.00
N PRO A 9 -3.81 14.23 -8.66
CA PRO A 9 -3.30 12.99 -8.09
C PRO A 9 -4.27 11.82 -8.29
N LYS A 10 -3.75 10.69 -8.75
CA LYS A 10 -4.50 9.46 -9.02
C LYS A 10 -5.39 9.02 -7.85
N PRO A 11 -4.95 9.03 -6.58
CA PRO A 11 -5.79 8.62 -5.45
C PRO A 11 -7.06 9.44 -5.26
N LEU A 12 -7.12 10.65 -5.81
CA LEU A 12 -8.29 11.53 -5.73
C LEU A 12 -9.19 11.47 -6.96
N LEU A 13 -8.85 10.68 -7.99
CA LEU A 13 -9.76 10.38 -9.09
C LEU A 13 -11.03 9.71 -8.57
N LYS A 14 -12.17 10.09 -9.12
CA LYS A 14 -13.47 9.58 -8.67
C LYS A 14 -13.86 8.29 -9.38
N VAL A 15 -14.20 7.31 -8.60
CA VAL A 15 -14.94 6.13 -9.05
C VAL A 15 -16.33 6.18 -8.42
N ARG A 16 -17.36 6.25 -9.24
CA ARG A 16 -18.69 6.71 -8.83
C ARG A 16 -18.58 8.12 -8.21
N GLU A 17 -19.19 8.35 -7.05
CA GLU A 17 -19.24 9.68 -6.42
C GLU A 17 -18.06 9.95 -5.45
N LYS A 18 -17.14 8.99 -5.27
CA LYS A 18 -16.08 9.07 -4.25
C LYS A 18 -14.70 9.00 -4.87
N ALA A 19 -13.71 9.69 -4.26
CA ALA A 19 -12.31 9.47 -4.58
C ALA A 19 -11.88 8.02 -4.29
N ILE A 20 -10.92 7.50 -5.04
CA ILE A 20 -10.36 6.16 -4.79
C ILE A 20 -9.93 6.02 -3.33
N LEU A 21 -9.25 7.04 -2.81
CA LEU A 21 -8.77 7.06 -1.43
C LEU A 21 -9.92 7.06 -0.40
N ASP A 22 -11.07 7.67 -0.71
CA ASP A 22 -12.23 7.64 0.18
C ASP A 22 -12.81 6.23 0.36
N TRP A 23 -12.81 5.41 -0.70
CA TRP A 23 -13.25 4.02 -0.60
C TRP A 23 -12.42 3.23 0.40
N LEU A 24 -11.08 3.41 0.38
CA LEU A 24 -10.16 2.71 1.27
C LEU A 24 -10.31 3.18 2.73
N ILE A 25 -10.34 4.50 2.95
CA ILE A 25 -10.41 5.06 4.30
C ILE A 25 -11.76 4.77 4.95
N GLU A 26 -12.88 4.97 4.24
CA GLU A 26 -14.21 4.71 4.78
C GLU A 26 -14.44 3.23 5.12
N ASP A 27 -13.78 2.31 4.40
CA ASP A 27 -13.78 0.90 4.76
C ASP A 27 -13.06 0.67 6.07
N ILE A 28 -11.84 1.17 6.19
CA ILE A 28 -11.00 0.98 7.38
C ILE A 28 -11.61 1.66 8.62
N GLU A 29 -12.26 2.82 8.45
CA GLU A 29 -12.98 3.51 9.53
C GLU A 29 -14.03 2.62 10.22
N THR A 30 -14.54 1.62 9.52
CA THR A 30 -15.54 0.70 10.08
C THR A 30 -15.01 -0.13 11.24
N CYS A 31 -13.72 -0.43 11.29
CA CYS A 31 -13.12 -1.21 12.38
C CYS A 31 -12.83 -0.38 13.64
N LYS A 32 -12.79 0.96 13.53
CA LYS A 32 -12.47 1.90 14.62
C LYS A 32 -11.16 1.60 15.36
N LEU A 33 -10.19 1.06 14.61
CA LEU A 33 -8.88 0.68 15.14
C LEU A 33 -7.79 1.65 14.70
N ILE A 34 -8.09 2.54 13.76
CA ILE A 34 -7.14 3.52 13.23
C ILE A 34 -7.30 4.84 13.99
N GLU A 35 -6.21 5.31 14.55
CA GLU A 35 -6.18 6.57 15.31
C GLU A 35 -5.94 7.78 14.40
N GLU A 36 -5.17 7.61 13.33
CA GLU A 36 -4.80 8.68 12.42
C GLU A 36 -4.51 8.15 11.01
N TYR A 37 -4.89 8.93 10.01
CA TYR A 37 -4.53 8.72 8.61
C TYR A 37 -3.42 9.69 8.22
N ILE A 38 -2.38 9.18 7.58
CA ILE A 38 -1.24 9.96 7.12
C ILE A 38 -1.16 9.78 5.61
N VAL A 39 -1.26 10.87 4.87
CA VAL A 39 -1.08 10.89 3.41
C VAL A 39 0.22 11.60 3.08
N ILE A 40 1.12 10.88 2.43
CA ILE A 40 2.38 11.45 1.93
C ILE A 40 2.20 11.77 0.46
N SER A 41 2.52 12.98 0.08
CA SER A 41 2.41 13.47 -1.29
C SER A 41 3.64 14.27 -1.67
N ASN A 42 3.98 14.25 -2.96
CA ASN A 42 4.92 15.22 -3.49
C ASN A 42 4.31 16.63 -3.45
N HIS A 43 5.17 17.62 -3.53
CA HIS A 43 4.77 19.04 -3.47
C HIS A 43 3.77 19.44 -4.56
N LYS A 44 3.90 18.85 -5.75
CA LYS A 44 3.03 19.12 -6.89
C LYS A 44 1.54 18.91 -6.58
N TYR A 45 1.21 17.86 -5.82
CA TYR A 45 -0.18 17.49 -5.54
C TYR A 45 -0.64 17.84 -4.12
N LEU A 46 0.23 18.41 -3.30
CA LEU A 46 -0.04 18.73 -1.89
C LEU A 46 -1.36 19.49 -1.68
N ASN A 47 -1.61 20.53 -2.50
CA ASN A 47 -2.80 21.35 -2.37
C ASN A 47 -4.09 20.58 -2.68
N HIS A 48 -4.07 19.64 -3.60
CA HIS A 48 -5.22 18.76 -3.88
C HIS A 48 -5.58 17.91 -2.67
N PHE A 49 -4.58 17.32 -2.03
CA PHE A 49 -4.80 16.52 -0.82
C PHE A 49 -5.25 17.39 0.36
N LYS A 50 -4.70 18.58 0.54
CA LYS A 50 -5.14 19.52 1.57
C LYS A 50 -6.60 19.97 1.37
N GLU A 51 -7.00 20.20 0.12
CA GLU A 51 -8.38 20.55 -0.19
C GLU A 51 -9.33 19.37 0.05
N TRP A 52 -8.97 18.19 -0.43
CA TRP A 52 -9.71 16.96 -0.18
C TRP A 52 -9.87 16.66 1.32
N ALA A 53 -8.87 16.98 2.14
CA ALA A 53 -8.86 16.72 3.58
C ALA A 53 -9.79 17.64 4.40
N ARG A 54 -10.18 18.82 3.89
CA ARG A 54 -10.90 19.87 4.66
C ARG A 54 -12.18 19.40 5.34
N ASP A 55 -12.95 18.57 4.64
CA ASP A 55 -14.28 18.15 5.10
C ASP A 55 -14.28 16.75 5.74
N LYS A 56 -13.10 16.18 5.97
CA LYS A 56 -12.97 14.86 6.58
C LYS A 56 -13.14 14.94 8.09
N LYS A 57 -13.85 13.96 8.66
CA LYS A 57 -14.17 13.93 10.10
C LYS A 57 -13.19 13.11 10.94
N TYR A 58 -12.31 12.37 10.29
CA TYR A 58 -11.26 11.58 10.94
C TYR A 58 -9.95 12.38 11.03
N LYS A 59 -9.09 12.02 11.95
CA LYS A 59 -7.78 12.64 12.12
C LYS A 59 -6.92 12.32 10.89
N LEU A 60 -6.55 13.34 10.15
CA LEU A 60 -5.84 13.23 8.88
C LEU A 60 -4.68 14.22 8.82
N THR A 61 -3.48 13.70 8.58
CA THR A 61 -2.26 14.49 8.41
C THR A 61 -1.77 14.34 6.97
N ILE A 62 -1.53 15.47 6.29
CA ILE A 62 -0.93 15.50 4.95
C ILE A 62 0.52 15.92 5.07
N ILE A 63 1.44 15.10 4.57
CA ILE A 63 2.88 15.36 4.56
C ILE A 63 3.34 15.64 3.14
N ASP A 64 4.12 16.70 3.00
CA ASP A 64 4.87 17.04 1.79
C ASP A 64 6.25 16.37 1.85
N ASP A 65 6.57 15.48 0.91
CA ASP A 65 7.88 14.84 0.81
C ASP A 65 8.97 15.78 0.25
N GLY A 66 8.58 17.01 -0.15
CA GLY A 66 9.46 18.03 -0.69
C GLY A 66 9.91 17.78 -2.13
N THR A 67 9.40 16.74 -2.81
CA THR A 67 9.77 16.43 -4.19
C THR A 67 8.77 17.01 -5.19
N TYR A 68 9.24 17.30 -6.42
CA TYR A 68 8.43 17.94 -7.46
C TYR A 68 8.22 17.06 -8.69
N THR A 69 9.13 16.15 -8.95
CA THR A 69 9.15 15.32 -10.17
C THR A 69 9.40 13.86 -9.83
N ASN A 70 9.12 12.98 -10.80
CA ASN A 70 9.42 11.56 -10.65
C ASN A 70 10.92 11.28 -10.48
N ASP A 71 11.78 12.13 -11.06
CA ASP A 71 13.24 11.95 -10.98
C ASP A 71 13.80 12.31 -9.60
N THR A 72 13.10 13.17 -8.86
CA THR A 72 13.52 13.61 -7.50
C THR A 72 12.81 12.85 -6.38
N ARG A 73 11.86 11.95 -6.69
CA ARG A 73 11.09 11.22 -5.69
C ARG A 73 12.00 10.46 -4.71
N LEU A 74 11.62 10.42 -3.45
CA LEU A 74 12.34 9.69 -2.42
C LEU A 74 12.21 8.16 -2.60
N GLY A 75 11.05 7.72 -3.10
CA GLY A 75 10.63 6.32 -3.16
C GLY A 75 9.86 5.90 -1.92
N ALA A 76 8.90 4.98 -2.10
CA ALA A 76 7.89 4.70 -1.11
C ALA A 76 8.43 4.25 0.26
N VAL A 77 9.56 3.52 0.31
CA VAL A 77 10.17 3.12 1.60
C VAL A 77 10.71 4.33 2.35
N LYS A 78 11.34 5.27 1.63
CA LYS A 78 11.82 6.51 2.24
C LYS A 78 10.69 7.46 2.61
N ASP A 79 9.59 7.46 1.86
CA ASP A 79 8.39 8.23 2.20
C ASP A 79 7.81 7.76 3.53
N ILE A 80 7.71 6.43 3.73
CA ILE A 80 7.28 5.85 5.01
C ILE A 80 8.26 6.23 6.13
N GLN A 81 9.57 6.10 5.91
CA GLN A 81 10.57 6.51 6.89
C GLN A 81 10.47 8.00 7.22
N TYR A 82 10.30 8.85 6.20
CA TYR A 82 10.16 10.29 6.40
C TYR A 82 8.92 10.64 7.24
N ALA A 83 7.79 9.97 7.01
CA ALA A 83 6.58 10.16 7.81
C ALA A 83 6.79 9.69 9.26
N THR A 84 7.39 8.52 9.45
CA THR A 84 7.64 7.97 10.80
C THR A 84 8.56 8.88 11.61
N ASP A 85 9.62 9.41 10.99
CA ASP A 85 10.57 10.32 11.66
C ASP A 85 9.94 11.69 11.95
N SER A 86 9.26 12.29 10.95
CA SER A 86 8.67 13.63 11.05
C SER A 86 7.57 13.70 12.10
N LEU A 87 6.75 12.66 12.23
CA LEU A 87 5.65 12.58 13.19
C LEU A 87 6.03 11.82 14.47
N ARG A 88 7.26 11.31 14.55
CA ARG A 88 7.74 10.47 15.68
C ARG A 88 6.78 9.32 15.97
N LEU A 89 6.35 8.63 14.92
CA LEU A 89 5.39 7.53 15.04
C LEU A 89 6.03 6.37 15.82
N SER A 90 5.28 5.84 16.75
CA SER A 90 5.68 4.68 17.57
C SER A 90 4.49 3.75 17.76
N ASP A 91 3.90 3.31 16.65
CA ASP A 91 2.70 2.49 16.63
C ASP A 91 2.76 1.49 15.46
N ASP A 92 1.81 0.55 15.44
CA ASP A 92 1.60 -0.31 14.29
C ASP A 92 1.16 0.52 13.09
N LEU A 93 1.59 0.14 11.88
CA LEU A 93 1.24 0.87 10.66
C LEU A 93 0.50 -0.03 9.67
N LEU A 94 -0.65 0.44 9.19
CA LEU A 94 -1.29 -0.07 7.99
C LEU A 94 -0.88 0.79 6.80
N ILE A 95 -0.05 0.25 5.91
CA ILE A 95 0.50 0.94 4.74
C ILE A 95 -0.30 0.53 3.51
N ILE A 96 -0.79 1.53 2.77
CA ILE A 96 -1.68 1.33 1.63
C ILE A 96 -1.23 2.21 0.47
N ALA A 97 -1.09 1.63 -0.72
CA ALA A 97 -1.01 2.43 -1.93
C ALA A 97 -2.40 2.96 -2.29
N GLY A 98 -2.59 4.27 -2.19
CA GLY A 98 -3.87 4.96 -2.30
C GLY A 98 -4.51 4.99 -3.70
N ASP A 99 -3.95 4.26 -4.66
CA ASP A 99 -4.39 4.22 -6.06
C ASP A 99 -5.05 2.89 -6.45
N ASN A 100 -5.46 2.10 -5.47
CA ASN A 100 -6.11 0.82 -5.65
C ASN A 100 -7.55 0.84 -5.14
N LEU A 101 -8.41 0.04 -5.76
CA LEU A 101 -9.73 -0.26 -5.25
C LEU A 101 -9.83 -1.75 -4.91
N LEU A 102 -10.63 -2.07 -3.90
CA LEU A 102 -10.87 -3.44 -3.45
C LEU A 102 -12.36 -3.70 -3.40
N ASP A 103 -12.79 -4.95 -3.64
CA ASP A 103 -14.17 -5.36 -3.40
C ASP A 103 -14.37 -6.06 -2.04
N PHE A 104 -13.33 -6.09 -1.22
CA PHE A 104 -13.33 -6.65 0.13
C PHE A 104 -12.71 -5.66 1.13
N SER A 105 -12.97 -5.86 2.43
CA SER A 105 -12.48 -4.97 3.48
C SER A 105 -11.01 -5.24 3.83
N LEU A 106 -10.22 -4.16 3.93
CA LEU A 106 -8.85 -4.19 4.48
C LEU A 106 -8.79 -4.49 5.99
N THR A 107 -9.92 -4.38 6.69
CA THR A 107 -9.97 -4.75 8.12
C THR A 107 -9.57 -6.20 8.35
N ARG A 108 -9.79 -7.07 7.37
CA ARG A 108 -9.34 -8.48 7.40
C ARG A 108 -7.82 -8.64 7.53
N LEU A 109 -7.04 -7.73 6.93
CA LEU A 109 -5.57 -7.77 7.11
C LEU A 109 -5.19 -7.40 8.54
N ILE A 110 -5.88 -6.43 9.14
CA ILE A 110 -5.64 -6.03 10.54
C ILE A 110 -5.99 -7.19 11.48
N GLU A 111 -7.13 -7.84 11.27
CA GLU A 111 -7.58 -8.99 12.06
C GLU A 111 -6.58 -10.15 11.93
N TYR A 112 -6.16 -10.46 10.72
CA TYR A 112 -5.18 -11.50 10.43
C TYR A 112 -3.82 -11.23 11.12
N ALA A 113 -3.34 -9.98 11.07
CA ALA A 113 -2.09 -9.61 11.74
C ALA A 113 -2.20 -9.73 13.27
N LYS A 114 -3.34 -9.40 13.86
CA LYS A 114 -3.61 -9.61 15.29
C LYS A 114 -3.62 -11.08 15.68
N GLU A 115 -4.18 -11.95 14.82
CA GLU A 115 -4.18 -13.40 15.02
C GLU A 115 -2.75 -13.99 14.95
N LYS A 116 -2.01 -13.65 13.88
CA LYS A 116 -0.64 -14.13 13.67
C LYS A 116 0.38 -13.50 14.62
N LYS A 117 0.11 -12.30 15.15
CA LYS A 117 1.02 -11.50 16.00
C LYS A 117 2.36 -11.20 15.33
N THR A 118 2.33 -10.98 14.04
CA THR A 118 3.47 -10.62 13.19
C THR A 118 3.09 -9.49 12.24
N SER A 119 4.08 -8.85 11.64
CA SER A 119 3.82 -8.06 10.44
C SER A 119 3.24 -8.94 9.35
N CYS A 120 2.25 -8.42 8.61
CA CYS A 120 1.50 -9.17 7.61
C CYS A 120 1.34 -8.40 6.32
N ILE A 121 1.30 -9.12 5.22
CA ILE A 121 0.99 -8.60 3.89
C ILE A 121 -0.16 -9.39 3.25
N MET A 122 -0.59 -8.99 2.07
CA MET A 122 -1.51 -9.78 1.26
C MET A 122 -0.79 -10.45 0.09
N ARG A 123 -1.32 -11.58 -0.38
CA ARG A 123 -0.91 -12.24 -1.62
C ARG A 123 -2.11 -12.68 -2.44
N PHE A 124 -1.94 -12.77 -3.75
CA PHE A 124 -2.92 -13.34 -4.68
C PHE A 124 -2.24 -14.17 -5.76
N TYR A 125 -2.95 -15.13 -6.33
CA TYR A 125 -2.40 -15.99 -7.38
C TYR A 125 -2.32 -15.25 -8.72
N GLN A 126 -1.19 -15.37 -9.41
CA GLN A 126 -0.95 -14.84 -10.74
C GLN A 126 -0.27 -15.90 -11.63
N SER A 127 -0.93 -16.26 -12.73
CA SER A 127 -0.37 -17.24 -13.68
C SER A 127 0.53 -16.60 -14.76
N ASP A 128 0.37 -15.30 -15.02
CA ASP A 128 1.13 -14.57 -16.03
C ASP A 128 2.52 -14.19 -15.50
N ILE A 129 3.55 -14.79 -16.08
CA ILE A 129 4.95 -14.59 -15.68
C ILE A 129 5.41 -13.14 -15.89
N GLU A 130 4.90 -12.44 -16.91
CA GLU A 130 5.29 -11.05 -17.15
C GLU A 130 4.66 -10.08 -16.13
N LYS A 131 3.52 -10.43 -15.56
CA LYS A 131 2.94 -9.72 -14.42
C LYS A 131 3.69 -10.01 -13.11
N LEU A 132 4.10 -11.27 -12.90
CA LEU A 132 4.95 -11.65 -11.75
C LEU A 132 6.26 -10.85 -11.73
N LYS A 133 6.93 -10.68 -12.87
CA LYS A 133 8.17 -9.90 -12.97
C LYS A 133 8.01 -8.40 -12.66
N LYS A 134 6.79 -7.90 -12.62
CA LYS A 134 6.48 -6.47 -12.37
C LYS A 134 5.96 -6.18 -10.96
N ALA A 135 5.79 -7.21 -10.14
CA ALA A 135 5.21 -7.12 -8.80
C ALA A 135 6.14 -7.76 -7.76
N GLY A 136 5.85 -7.54 -6.49
CA GLY A 136 6.44 -8.35 -5.43
C GLY A 136 5.93 -9.79 -5.53
N VAL A 137 6.80 -10.77 -5.32
CA VAL A 137 6.48 -12.20 -5.33
C VAL A 137 6.92 -12.81 -4.01
N ALA A 138 5.98 -13.40 -3.25
CA ALA A 138 6.24 -14.01 -1.95
C ALA A 138 5.85 -15.49 -1.95
N CYS A 139 6.81 -16.36 -1.77
CA CYS A 139 6.60 -17.80 -1.55
C CYS A 139 6.39 -18.04 -0.06
N VAL A 140 5.38 -18.81 0.29
CA VAL A 140 4.97 -19.09 1.67
C VAL A 140 4.95 -20.57 1.95
N ASP A 141 5.04 -20.92 3.24
CA ASP A 141 4.81 -22.29 3.73
C ASP A 141 3.31 -22.56 3.98
N ALA A 142 3.02 -23.70 4.64
CA ALA A 142 1.65 -24.13 4.92
C ALA A 142 0.91 -23.23 5.94
N ASP A 143 1.64 -22.47 6.75
CA ASP A 143 1.11 -21.53 7.74
C ASP A 143 1.06 -20.09 7.25
N ASP A 144 1.25 -19.86 5.94
CA ASP A 144 1.34 -18.56 5.29
C ASP A 144 2.57 -17.72 5.67
N LEU A 145 3.57 -18.31 6.34
CA LEU A 145 4.83 -17.64 6.64
C LEU A 145 5.64 -17.45 5.35
N ILE A 146 6.16 -16.24 5.13
CA ILE A 146 7.02 -15.96 3.98
C ILE A 146 8.36 -16.68 4.17
N ILE A 147 8.68 -17.59 3.25
CA ILE A 147 9.95 -18.32 3.21
C ILE A 147 10.93 -17.74 2.20
N ASP A 148 10.41 -17.01 1.19
CA ASP A 148 11.21 -16.27 0.23
C ASP A 148 10.37 -15.15 -0.40
N MET A 149 10.96 -13.97 -0.58
CA MET A 149 10.29 -12.84 -1.23
C MET A 149 11.29 -11.99 -2.02
N GLU A 150 10.88 -11.61 -3.22
CA GLU A 150 11.61 -10.68 -4.08
C GLU A 150 10.66 -9.63 -4.67
N GLU A 151 11.11 -8.39 -4.72
CA GLU A 151 10.42 -7.32 -5.43
C GLU A 151 10.87 -7.31 -6.91
N LYS A 152 9.92 -7.43 -7.83
CA LYS A 152 10.15 -7.46 -9.28
C LYS A 152 11.22 -8.48 -9.70
N PRO A 153 11.07 -9.77 -9.36
CA PRO A 153 12.06 -10.79 -9.63
C PRO A 153 12.24 -11.03 -11.14
N LYS A 154 13.47 -11.21 -11.59
CA LYS A 154 13.73 -11.62 -12.98
C LYS A 154 13.21 -13.02 -13.27
N ASN A 155 13.32 -13.90 -12.28
CA ASN A 155 12.89 -15.31 -12.35
C ASN A 155 12.01 -15.62 -11.13
N PRO A 156 10.69 -15.40 -11.20
CA PRO A 156 9.78 -15.67 -10.09
C PRO A 156 9.83 -17.15 -9.68
N LYS A 157 9.95 -17.41 -8.38
CA LYS A 157 10.05 -18.78 -7.84
C LYS A 157 8.68 -19.40 -7.50
N CYS A 158 7.64 -18.58 -7.45
CA CYS A 158 6.27 -19.01 -7.22
C CYS A 158 5.28 -18.04 -7.87
N ASN A 159 3.98 -18.34 -7.80
CA ASN A 159 2.93 -17.62 -8.49
C ASN A 159 2.13 -16.67 -7.57
N TRP A 160 2.70 -16.25 -6.44
CA TRP A 160 2.03 -15.41 -5.46
C TRP A 160 2.52 -13.95 -5.54
N CYS A 161 1.73 -13.10 -6.20
CA CYS A 161 1.96 -11.65 -6.21
C CYS A 161 1.54 -11.02 -4.88
N THR A 162 2.25 -9.97 -4.48
CA THR A 162 1.92 -9.18 -3.30
C THR A 162 1.42 -7.79 -3.71
N PRO A 163 0.16 -7.44 -3.40
CA PRO A 163 -0.34 -6.09 -3.60
C PRO A 163 0.22 -5.15 -2.51
N PRO A 164 0.22 -3.83 -2.71
CA PRO A 164 0.83 -2.88 -1.79
C PRO A 164 -0.07 -2.55 -0.58
N PHE A 165 -0.39 -3.58 0.20
CA PHE A 165 -1.13 -3.51 1.46
C PHE A 165 -0.34 -4.26 2.53
N TYR A 166 0.21 -3.53 3.51
CA TYR A 166 1.10 -4.07 4.52
C TYR A 166 0.67 -3.62 5.90
N PHE A 167 0.57 -4.56 6.84
CA PHE A 167 0.44 -4.25 8.26
C PHE A 167 1.80 -4.52 8.92
N LEU A 168 2.41 -3.49 9.49
CA LEU A 168 3.68 -3.58 10.18
C LEU A 168 3.48 -3.39 11.68
N LEU A 169 4.00 -4.30 12.49
CA LEU A 169 4.12 -4.09 13.91
C LEU A 169 5.08 -2.94 14.22
N LYS A 170 4.81 -2.18 15.27
CA LYS A 170 5.65 -1.03 15.66
C LYS A 170 7.14 -1.37 15.84
N GLU A 171 7.44 -2.59 16.28
CA GLU A 171 8.83 -3.03 16.45
C GLU A 171 9.51 -3.21 15.08
N ASP A 172 8.77 -3.66 14.07
CA ASP A 172 9.27 -3.84 12.71
C ASP A 172 9.34 -2.52 11.95
N VAL A 173 8.46 -1.55 12.26
CA VAL A 173 8.56 -0.17 11.75
C VAL A 173 9.91 0.45 12.09
N LYS A 174 10.44 0.20 13.29
CA LYS A 174 11.76 0.68 13.71
C LYS A 174 12.92 0.14 12.84
N LEU A 175 12.69 -0.97 12.14
CA LEU A 175 13.69 -1.59 11.26
C LEU A 175 13.77 -0.95 9.87
N ILE A 176 12.84 -0.03 9.50
CA ILE A 176 12.83 0.60 8.16
C ILE A 176 14.15 1.32 7.89
N LYS A 177 14.64 2.09 8.86
CA LYS A 177 15.92 2.81 8.75
C LYS A 177 17.09 1.85 8.49
N LYS A 178 17.15 0.75 9.26
CA LYS A 178 18.16 -0.29 9.06
C LYS A 178 18.06 -0.94 7.70
N GLY A 179 16.83 -1.26 7.23
CA GLY A 179 16.62 -1.80 5.89
C GLY A 179 17.14 -0.89 4.79
N ILE A 180 16.92 0.43 4.91
CA ILE A 180 17.45 1.44 3.96
C ILE A 180 18.99 1.48 4.00
N GLU A 181 19.59 1.48 5.19
CA GLU A 181 21.04 1.45 5.38
C GLU A 181 21.67 0.18 4.77
N GLU A 182 21.01 -0.95 4.88
CA GLU A 182 21.38 -2.24 4.28
C GLU A 182 20.95 -2.40 2.80
N ARG A 183 20.46 -1.30 2.18
CA ARG A 183 20.12 -1.24 0.76
C ARG A 183 19.01 -2.22 0.33
N CYS A 184 17.95 -2.33 1.12
CA CYS A 184 16.78 -3.15 0.79
C CYS A 184 16.08 -2.74 -0.53
N GLY A 185 16.37 -1.53 -1.04
CA GLY A 185 15.65 -0.87 -2.11
C GLY A 185 14.61 0.13 -1.55
N THR A 186 14.40 1.25 -2.25
CA THR A 186 13.56 2.35 -1.72
C THR A 186 12.37 2.68 -2.60
N ASP A 187 12.34 2.23 -3.86
CA ASP A 187 11.31 2.59 -4.84
C ASP A 187 9.93 2.00 -4.50
N ALA A 188 9.87 0.70 -4.23
CA ALA A 188 8.63 0.00 -3.90
C ALA A 188 8.63 -0.48 -2.45
N PRO A 189 7.50 -0.39 -1.72
CA PRO A 189 7.43 -0.83 -0.32
C PRO A 189 7.71 -2.33 -0.16
N GLY A 190 7.39 -3.14 -1.17
CA GLY A 190 7.68 -4.58 -1.19
C GLY A 190 9.17 -4.91 -1.08
N SER A 191 10.07 -3.99 -1.47
CA SER A 191 11.52 -4.17 -1.28
C SER A 191 11.89 -4.22 0.19
N PHE A 192 11.27 -3.38 1.03
CA PHE A 192 11.46 -3.44 2.48
C PHE A 192 10.89 -4.74 3.06
N ILE A 193 9.71 -5.17 2.62
CA ILE A 193 9.11 -6.42 3.11
C ILE A 193 9.99 -7.64 2.74
N ALA A 194 10.56 -7.67 1.53
CA ALA A 194 11.47 -8.73 1.10
C ALA A 194 12.76 -8.77 1.95
N TRP A 195 13.22 -7.63 2.44
CA TRP A 195 14.32 -7.56 3.40
C TRP A 195 13.86 -7.94 4.81
N LEU A 196 12.70 -7.40 5.26
CA LEU A 196 12.15 -7.63 6.60
C LEU A 196 11.86 -9.11 6.87
N SER A 197 11.30 -9.84 5.88
CA SER A 197 10.98 -11.26 6.00
C SER A 197 12.21 -12.16 6.25
N LYS A 198 13.42 -11.65 6.01
CA LYS A 198 14.69 -12.31 6.35
C LYS A 198 15.18 -12.00 7.77
N GLN A 199 14.60 -11.00 8.43
CA GLN A 199 14.97 -10.57 9.77
C GLN A 199 14.00 -11.07 10.83
N VAL A 200 12.70 -11.03 10.52
CA VAL A 200 11.61 -11.40 11.42
C VAL A 200 10.53 -12.20 10.67
N PRO A 201 9.69 -12.97 11.37
CA PRO A 201 8.54 -13.63 10.75
C PRO A 201 7.57 -12.62 10.16
N VAL A 202 7.20 -12.81 8.88
CA VAL A 202 6.17 -12.04 8.18
C VAL A 202 5.22 -13.01 7.51
N HIS A 203 3.92 -12.86 7.70
CA HIS A 203 2.91 -13.72 7.07
C HIS A 203 2.24 -13.03 5.89
N ALA A 204 1.82 -13.81 4.89
CA ALA A 204 1.15 -13.32 3.71
C ALA A 204 -0.26 -13.90 3.57
N MET A 205 -1.26 -13.14 4.03
CA MET A 205 -2.68 -13.49 3.93
C MET A 205 -3.13 -13.67 2.48
N LEU A 206 -3.85 -14.74 2.18
CA LEU A 206 -4.51 -14.87 0.88
C LEU A 206 -5.59 -13.77 0.75
N MET A 207 -5.51 -13.00 -0.32
CA MET A 207 -6.46 -11.93 -0.62
C MET A 207 -7.87 -12.51 -0.82
N PRO A 208 -8.89 -12.05 -0.06
CA PRO A 208 -10.20 -12.70 -0.04
C PRO A 208 -11.14 -12.25 -1.16
N GLY A 209 -10.71 -11.37 -2.04
CA GLY A 209 -11.47 -10.80 -3.14
C GLY A 209 -10.57 -10.22 -4.21
N ASN A 210 -11.09 -9.25 -4.96
CA ASN A 210 -10.42 -8.66 -6.10
C ASN A 210 -9.84 -7.28 -5.78
N ARG A 211 -8.70 -7.00 -6.41
CA ARG A 211 -8.07 -5.70 -6.48
C ARG A 211 -8.24 -5.14 -7.89
N TYR A 212 -8.68 -3.92 -7.99
CA TYR A 212 -8.81 -3.17 -9.23
C TYR A 212 -7.65 -2.19 -9.33
N ASP A 213 -6.68 -2.52 -10.17
CA ASP A 213 -5.53 -1.65 -10.44
C ASP A 213 -5.87 -0.70 -11.57
N ILE A 214 -5.89 0.59 -11.27
CA ILE A 214 -6.19 1.63 -12.24
C ILE A 214 -4.89 2.11 -12.87
N GLY A 215 -4.37 1.35 -13.84
CA GLY A 215 -3.09 1.62 -14.50
C GLY A 215 -3.16 2.63 -15.65
N ASP A 216 -4.25 2.63 -16.40
CA ASP A 216 -4.49 3.43 -17.60
C ASP A 216 -5.94 3.94 -17.69
N ILE A 217 -6.25 4.69 -18.77
CA ILE A 217 -7.60 5.26 -18.97
C ILE A 217 -8.63 4.15 -19.21
N ILE A 218 -8.26 3.07 -19.90
CA ILE A 218 -9.19 1.97 -20.22
C ILE A 218 -9.60 1.28 -18.93
N SER A 219 -8.64 0.86 -18.12
CA SER A 219 -8.91 0.25 -16.81
C SER A 219 -9.68 1.18 -15.87
N TYR A 220 -9.44 2.50 -15.93
CA TYR A 220 -10.20 3.47 -15.15
C TYR A 220 -11.67 3.53 -15.56
N GLU A 221 -11.97 3.61 -16.87
CA GLU A 221 -13.36 3.64 -17.34
C GLU A 221 -14.08 2.29 -17.10
N GLU A 222 -13.38 1.17 -17.21
CA GLU A 222 -13.93 -0.14 -16.83
C GLU A 222 -14.30 -0.18 -15.35
N VAL A 223 -13.39 0.24 -14.47
CA VAL A 223 -13.64 0.27 -13.02
C VAL A 223 -14.79 1.22 -12.68
N LYS A 224 -14.86 2.40 -13.28
CA LYS A 224 -16.00 3.32 -13.07
C LYS A 224 -17.34 2.68 -13.39
N ARG A 225 -17.40 1.83 -14.41
CA ARG A 225 -18.62 1.13 -14.84
C ARG A 225 -18.96 -0.07 -13.96
N GLU A 226 -17.94 -0.85 -13.58
CA GLU A 226 -18.12 -2.19 -13.02
C GLU A 226 -17.99 -2.24 -11.50
N TYR A 227 -17.25 -1.32 -10.90
CA TYR A 227 -17.01 -1.34 -9.46
C TYR A 227 -18.28 -1.14 -8.66
N LYS A 228 -18.60 -2.07 -7.77
CA LYS A 228 -19.82 -2.09 -6.97
C LYS A 228 -19.62 -1.62 -5.54
N GLY A 229 -18.39 -1.37 -5.14
CA GLY A 229 -18.01 -1.06 -3.76
C GLY A 229 -17.45 -2.27 -3.04
N ILE A 230 -17.15 -2.09 -1.76
CA ILE A 230 -16.57 -3.10 -0.89
C ILE A 230 -17.71 -3.98 -0.34
N ALA A 231 -17.59 -5.30 -0.54
CA ALA A 231 -18.48 -6.28 0.10
C ALA A 231 -18.12 -6.39 1.59
N ARG A 232 -19.13 -6.30 2.43
CA ARG A 232 -19.03 -6.44 3.89
C ARG A 232 -19.44 -7.82 4.35
#